data_13695e5e1b8644a808a466fc475350b6
#
_entry.id   13695e5e1b8644a808a466fc475350b6
#
_cell.length_a   1.000
_cell.length_b   1.000
_cell.length_c   1.000
_cell.angle_alpha   90.00
_cell.angle_beta   90.00
_cell.angle_gamma   90.00
#
_symmetry.space_group_name_H-M   'P 1'
#
loop_
_entity.id
_entity.type
_entity.pdbx_description
1 polymer ?
#
loop_
_entity_poly.entity_id
_entity_poly.type
_entity_poly.pdbx_seq_one_letter_code
_entity_poly.pdbx_strand_id
1 'polypeptide(L)' 'MDIHVTDVLKMKKAHPCGSQEWLVLRVGMDFKMRCQGCGHEVMLPRSKAEKSIKRVLRTEEPQA' A
#
# COMPACT_ATOMS: atom_id res chain seq x y z
N MET A 1 -11.07 6.74 3.36
CA MET A 1 -9.65 6.47 3.62
C MET A 1 -8.81 7.26 2.65
N ASP A 2 -7.90 8.08 3.16
CA ASP A 2 -7.08 8.91 2.32
C ASP A 2 -5.76 8.24 2.03
N ILE A 3 -5.55 7.89 0.79
CA ILE A 3 -4.33 7.22 0.38
C ILE A 3 -3.68 8.05 -0.72
N HIS A 4 -2.40 8.29 -0.57
CA HIS A 4 -1.66 9.11 -1.53
C HIS A 4 -0.47 8.32 -2.06
N VAL A 5 0.06 8.79 -3.18
CA VAL A 5 1.29 8.22 -3.72
C VAL A 5 2.38 8.35 -2.67
N THR A 6 3.20 7.33 -2.54
CA THR A 6 4.29 7.18 -1.58
C THR A 6 3.85 6.83 -0.16
N ASP A 7 2.55 6.70 0.08
CA ASP A 7 2.12 6.17 1.38
C ASP A 7 2.46 4.69 1.43
N VAL A 8 2.73 4.19 2.61
CA VAL A 8 2.96 2.77 2.81
C VAL A 8 1.72 2.18 3.44
N LEU A 9 1.21 1.12 2.86
CA LEU A 9 0.00 0.48 3.35
C LEU A 9 0.38 -0.82 4.04
N LYS A 10 -0.16 -1.03 5.24
CA LYS A 10 0.01 -2.30 5.93
C LYS A 10 -1.22 -3.13 5.66
N MET A 11 -1.03 -4.28 5.04
CA MET A 11 -2.14 -5.14 4.67
C MET A 11 -2.52 -6.08 5.80
N LYS A 12 -3.75 -6.59 5.75
CA LYS A 12 -4.23 -7.53 6.76
C LYS A 12 -3.53 -8.87 6.64
N LYS A 13 -3.15 -9.24 5.41
CA LYS A 13 -2.47 -10.51 5.18
C LYS A 13 -1.06 -10.26 4.71
N ALA A 14 -0.13 -11.10 5.14
CA ALA A 14 1.24 -11.00 4.68
C ALA A 14 1.35 -11.49 3.24
N HIS A 15 2.20 -10.85 2.46
CA HIS A 15 2.53 -11.30 1.13
C HIS A 15 3.36 -12.59 1.27
N PRO A 16 3.36 -13.47 0.29
CA PRO A 16 4.18 -14.69 0.36
C PRO A 16 5.64 -14.47 0.68
N CYS A 17 6.17 -13.28 0.39
CA CYS A 17 7.56 -12.99 0.74
C CYS A 17 7.74 -12.63 2.21
N GLY A 18 6.66 -12.55 2.96
CA GLY A 18 6.72 -12.25 4.38
C GLY A 18 6.45 -10.81 4.75
N SER A 19 6.38 -9.92 3.78
CA SER A 19 6.15 -8.52 4.06
C SER A 19 4.66 -8.20 4.02
N GLN A 20 4.23 -7.30 4.91
CA GLN A 20 2.85 -6.85 4.89
C GLN A 20 2.78 -5.41 4.42
N GLU A 21 3.91 -4.79 4.13
CA GLU A 21 3.96 -3.38 3.78
C GLU A 21 4.08 -3.17 2.30
N TRP A 22 3.28 -2.26 1.76
CA TRP A 22 3.24 -1.98 0.34
C TRP A 22 3.35 -0.48 0.12
N LEU A 23 4.22 -0.10 -0.80
CA LEU A 23 4.38 1.30 -1.15
C LEU A 23 3.40 1.65 -2.26
N VAL A 24 2.64 2.72 -2.09
CA VAL A 24 1.69 3.14 -3.09
C VAL A 24 2.42 3.88 -4.20
N LEU A 25 2.31 3.38 -5.42
CA LEU A 25 2.94 3.98 -6.58
C LEU A 25 1.98 4.85 -7.36
N ARG A 26 0.68 4.52 -7.30
CA ARG A 26 -0.30 5.26 -8.06
C ARG A 26 -1.65 5.14 -7.39
N VAL A 27 -2.41 6.22 -7.40
CA VAL A 27 -3.78 6.21 -6.88
C VAL A 27 -4.72 6.68 -7.99
N GLY A 28 -5.94 6.19 -7.93
CA GLY A 28 -6.94 6.52 -8.93
C GLY A 28 -8.10 5.58 -8.72
N MET A 29 -8.72 5.10 -9.78
CA MET A 29 -9.77 4.11 -9.66
C MET A 29 -9.16 2.80 -9.19
N ASP A 30 -7.90 2.55 -9.55
CA ASP A 30 -7.16 1.40 -9.08
C ASP A 30 -5.93 1.89 -8.35
N PHE A 31 -5.46 1.13 -7.38
CA PHE A 31 -4.23 1.46 -6.66
C PHE A 31 -3.11 0.55 -7.17
N LYS A 32 -1.99 1.15 -7.51
CA LYS A 32 -0.81 0.39 -7.88
C LYS A 32 0.14 0.43 -6.71
N MET A 33 0.58 -0.73 -6.25
CA MET A 33 1.38 -0.83 -5.06
C MET A 33 2.57 -1.75 -5.29
N ARG A 34 3.63 -1.51 -4.54
CA ARG A 34 4.84 -2.31 -4.65
C ARG A 34 5.14 -2.91 -3.29
N CYS A 35 5.37 -4.20 -3.26
CA CYS A 35 5.71 -4.89 -2.02
C CYS A 35 7.07 -4.43 -1.53
N GLN A 36 7.14 -3.99 -0.28
CA GLN A 36 8.40 -3.50 0.27
C GLN A 36 9.39 -4.63 0.52
N GLY A 37 8.93 -5.86 0.60
CA GLY A 37 9.82 -6.98 0.84
C GLY A 37 10.49 -7.51 -0.41
N CYS A 38 9.71 -7.77 -1.45
CA CYS A 38 10.27 -8.40 -2.65
C CYS A 38 10.24 -7.50 -3.89
N GLY A 39 9.61 -6.35 -3.80
CA GLY A 39 9.54 -5.44 -4.94
C GLY A 39 8.48 -5.78 -5.98
N HIS A 40 7.62 -6.75 -5.68
CA HIS A 40 6.58 -7.14 -6.62
C HIS A 40 5.49 -6.05 -6.69
N GLU A 41 5.06 -5.71 -7.89
CA GLU A 41 4.05 -4.69 -8.08
C GLU A 41 2.72 -5.32 -8.41
N VAL A 42 1.66 -4.81 -7.80
CA VAL A 42 0.31 -5.29 -8.08
C VAL A 42 -0.60 -4.11 -8.26
N MET A 43 -1.72 -4.32 -8.93
CA MET A 43 -2.74 -3.31 -9.10
C MET A 43 -4.06 -3.90 -8.64
N LEU A 44 -4.77 -3.18 -7.78
CA LEU A 44 -6.05 -3.63 -7.24
C LEU A 44 -7.08 -2.53 -7.40
N PRO A 45 -8.35 -2.89 -7.63
CA PRO A 45 -9.41 -1.91 -7.61
C PRO A 45 -9.44 -1.23 -6.25
N ARG A 46 -9.76 0.04 -6.23
CA ARG A 46 -9.76 0.82 -5.00
C ARG A 46 -10.57 0.16 -3.89
N SER A 47 -11.78 -0.29 -4.19
CA SER A 47 -12.63 -0.89 -3.17
C SER A 47 -12.00 -2.14 -2.58
N LYS A 48 -11.35 -2.94 -3.40
CA LYS A 48 -10.74 -4.15 -2.93
C LYS A 48 -9.49 -3.83 -2.11
N ALA A 49 -8.71 -2.85 -2.55
CA ALA A 49 -7.52 -2.44 -1.84
C ALA A 49 -7.89 -1.91 -0.45
N GLU A 50 -8.91 -1.09 -0.36
CA GLU A 50 -9.32 -0.53 0.91
C GLU A 50 -9.75 -1.60 1.90
N LYS A 51 -10.38 -2.64 1.42
CA LYS A 51 -10.79 -3.74 2.29
C LYS A 51 -9.61 -4.57 2.77
N SER A 52 -8.52 -4.56 2.03
CA SER A 52 -7.35 -5.34 2.39
C SER A 52 -6.36 -4.57 3.26
N ILE A 53 -6.54 -3.27 3.40
CA ILE A 53 -5.61 -2.45 4.15
C ILE A 53 -5.94 -2.48 5.64
N LYS A 54 -4.95 -2.77 6.46
CA LYS A 54 -5.11 -2.75 7.89
C LYS A 54 -4.88 -1.34 8.42
N ARG A 55 -3.87 -0.66 7.91
CA ARG A 55 -3.60 0.71 8.30
C ARG A 55 -2.73 1.38 7.25
N VAL A 56 -2.77 2.69 7.22
CA VAL A 56 -1.92 3.48 6.32
C VAL A 56 -0.77 4.03 7.14
N LEU A 57 0.45 3.74 6.69
CA LEU A 57 1.64 4.24 7.34
C LEU A 57 2.21 5.32 6.44
N ARG A 58 2.40 6.52 6.97
CA ARG A 58 2.93 7.58 6.16
C ARG A 58 4.42 7.63 6.32
N THR A 59 5.09 7.52 5.17
CA THR A 59 6.52 7.55 5.25
C THR A 59 7.07 8.93 5.31
N GLU A 60 6.29 9.95 4.77
CA GLU A 60 6.78 11.18 4.77
C GLU A 60 6.50 11.81 5.98
N GLU A 61 7.37 12.22 6.70
CA GLU A 61 7.15 12.70 7.84
C GLU A 61 7.11 14.02 7.81
N PRO A 62 6.26 14.52 7.97
CA PRO A 62 6.21 15.92 7.96
C PRO A 62 7.14 16.34 8.98
N GLN A 63 7.77 16.23 9.18
CA GLN A 63 8.34 16.59 9.92
C GLN A 63 8.51 17.26 10.18
N ALA A 64 8.47 17.20 10.21
CA ALA A 64 8.50 17.95 10.47
C ALA A 64 8.86 18.36 10.99
#